data_55d145a308de284b82a509e9d321e23b
#
_entry.id   55d145a308de284b82a509e9d321e23b
#
_cell.length_a   1.000
_cell.length_b   1.000
_cell.length_c   1.000
_cell.angle_alpha   90.00
_cell.angle_beta   90.00
_cell.angle_gamma   90.00
#
_symmetry.space_group_name_H-M   'P 1'
#
loop_
_entity.id
_entity.type
_entity.pdbx_description
1 polymer ?
#
loop_
_entity_poly.entity_id
_entity_poly.type
_entity_poly.pdbx_seq_one_letter_code
_entity_poly.pdbx_strand_id
1 'polypeptide(L)'
;MDLKFAPRSELADREWDEKTKKWDQPDLDRETLQELNRRSTLNGMVRLILHFLCIVAAGWLTVFVSRFNIFLSYVPYLVYAFLVGFLNGIEHELRHKIVFSRQMNWFSETVYFLIHLLFKDGSRYQRVSHRIHHRFTMVFGVDPESDFPEVITTRWVWRLLLGILINVVTLGIPSFFMGIWTLLKRISGKIHPMVLAQCSASEKRSIQIESLVILLINLAALGVLLVYQQWFLIVLLMLGPRAGLAIVSFYFYTEHIGMMYNSRDQRMCTRGVRVSRLVRFFYGGLDEHVEHHLFPAVPSRNLTKLREAMSWKIPERKNVIQCWKEIAAIARHKETNPGDEILPRM
;
A
#
# COMPACT_ATOMS: atom_id res chain seq x y z
N MET A 1 3.44 -18.72 -19.96
CA MET A 1 3.07 -18.71 -18.53
C MET A 1 1.96 -19.75 -18.39
N ASP A 2 2.22 -20.81 -17.67
CA ASP A 2 1.25 -21.89 -17.51
C ASP A 2 0.40 -21.57 -16.26
N LEU A 3 -0.68 -20.78 -16.43
CA LEU A 3 -1.63 -20.42 -15.40
C LEU A 3 -2.72 -21.50 -15.32
N LYS A 4 -3.08 -21.86 -14.12
CA LYS A 4 -4.21 -22.77 -13.88
C LYS A 4 -5.43 -21.97 -13.47
N PHE A 5 -6.57 -22.31 -14.01
CA PHE A 5 -7.86 -21.72 -13.70
C PHE A 5 -8.84 -22.83 -13.32
N ALA A 6 -9.81 -22.49 -12.50
CA ALA A 6 -10.94 -23.35 -12.19
C ALA A 6 -12.23 -22.51 -12.14
N PRO A 7 -13.39 -23.07 -12.56
CA PRO A 7 -14.67 -22.43 -12.34
C PRO A 7 -14.91 -22.15 -10.84
N ARG A 8 -15.46 -21.01 -10.52
CA ARG A 8 -15.75 -20.64 -9.13
C ARG A 8 -16.63 -21.65 -8.41
N SER A 9 -17.55 -22.29 -9.15
CA SER A 9 -18.40 -23.36 -8.61
C SER A 9 -17.63 -24.56 -8.05
N GLU A 10 -16.41 -24.82 -8.56
CA GLU A 10 -15.54 -25.90 -8.05
C GLU A 10 -14.75 -25.47 -6.80
N LEU A 11 -14.80 -24.21 -6.42
CA LEU A 11 -14.07 -23.62 -5.30
C LEU A 11 -15.00 -23.23 -4.14
N ALA A 12 -16.23 -23.69 -4.15
CA ALA A 12 -17.26 -23.35 -3.14
C ALA A 12 -16.83 -23.67 -1.70
N ASP A 13 -16.03 -24.71 -1.49
CA ASP A 13 -15.44 -25.10 -0.20
C ASP A 13 -14.41 -24.05 0.33
N ARG A 14 -13.91 -23.19 -0.52
CA ARG A 14 -12.95 -22.12 -0.21
C ARG A 14 -13.57 -20.73 -0.15
N GLU A 15 -14.88 -20.62 -0.32
CA GLU A 15 -15.57 -19.35 -0.27
C GLU A 15 -15.59 -18.76 1.15
N TRP A 16 -15.60 -17.44 1.21
CA TRP A 16 -15.78 -16.69 2.44
C TRP A 16 -17.13 -16.99 3.08
N ASP A 17 -17.10 -17.43 4.32
CA ASP A 17 -18.30 -17.69 5.10
C ASP A 17 -18.66 -16.47 5.96
N GLU A 18 -19.73 -15.79 5.58
CA GLU A 18 -20.23 -14.61 6.28
C GLU A 18 -20.63 -14.87 7.75
N LYS A 19 -20.98 -16.11 8.09
CA LYS A 19 -21.39 -16.47 9.47
C LYS A 19 -20.20 -16.60 10.40
N THR A 20 -19.17 -17.29 9.96
CA THR A 20 -17.97 -17.52 10.78
C THR A 20 -16.98 -16.38 10.70
N LYS A 21 -16.88 -15.69 9.53
CA LYS A 21 -15.93 -14.61 9.26
C LYS A 21 -14.48 -14.98 9.63
N LYS A 22 -14.12 -16.24 9.43
CA LYS A 22 -12.81 -16.79 9.79
C LYS A 22 -11.98 -17.06 8.56
N TRP A 23 -10.71 -16.67 8.63
CA TRP A 23 -9.68 -17.06 7.68
C TRP A 23 -9.13 -18.43 8.01
N ASP A 24 -8.81 -19.20 6.99
CA ASP A 24 -7.97 -20.37 7.16
C ASP A 24 -6.55 -19.91 7.56
N GLN A 25 -5.99 -20.48 8.61
CA GLN A 25 -4.66 -20.15 9.11
C GLN A 25 -3.84 -21.42 9.33
N PRO A 26 -2.53 -21.39 9.05
CA PRO A 26 -1.64 -22.50 9.41
C PRO A 26 -1.48 -22.59 10.93
N ASP A 27 -1.31 -23.80 11.41
CA ASP A 27 -0.95 -24.02 12.81
C ASP A 27 0.46 -23.50 13.08
N LEU A 28 0.59 -22.71 14.13
CA LEU A 28 1.85 -22.19 14.64
C LEU A 28 1.80 -22.21 16.16
N ASP A 29 2.82 -22.77 16.79
CA ASP A 29 2.87 -22.84 18.24
C ASP A 29 2.97 -21.44 18.86
N ARG A 30 2.47 -21.32 20.10
CA ARG A 30 2.36 -20.03 20.77
C ARG A 30 3.72 -19.40 21.08
N GLU A 31 4.74 -20.18 21.36
CA GLU A 31 6.07 -19.71 21.72
C GLU A 31 6.75 -19.10 20.48
N THR A 32 6.76 -19.81 19.38
CA THR A 32 7.25 -19.31 18.06
C THR A 32 6.52 -18.03 17.66
N LEU A 33 5.19 -17.98 17.77
CA LEU A 33 4.42 -16.79 17.43
C LEU A 33 4.75 -15.60 18.34
N GLN A 34 4.98 -15.82 19.64
CA GLN A 34 5.40 -14.75 20.55
C GLN A 34 6.80 -14.22 20.20
N GLU A 35 7.72 -15.09 19.81
CA GLU A 35 9.06 -14.68 19.36
C GLU A 35 8.98 -13.86 18.06
N LEU A 36 8.24 -14.34 17.07
CA LEU A 36 8.07 -13.66 15.79
C LEU A 36 7.40 -12.29 15.94
N ASN A 37 6.53 -12.11 16.92
CA ASN A 37 5.86 -10.83 17.21
C ASN A 37 6.74 -9.81 17.94
N ARG A 38 8.00 -10.13 18.28
CA ARG A 38 8.89 -9.19 18.97
C ARG A 38 9.21 -8.01 18.10
N ARG A 39 8.92 -6.81 18.60
CA ARG A 39 9.21 -5.52 17.96
C ARG A 39 10.67 -5.12 18.24
N SER A 40 11.25 -4.29 17.37
CA SER A 40 12.59 -3.75 17.58
C SER A 40 12.63 -2.26 17.26
N THR A 41 12.62 -1.45 18.30
CA THR A 41 12.72 0.01 18.16
C THR A 41 14.00 0.42 17.44
N LEU A 42 15.14 -0.22 17.74
CA LEU A 42 16.40 0.08 17.07
C LEU A 42 16.31 -0.14 15.55
N ASN A 43 15.83 -1.30 15.12
CA ASN A 43 15.69 -1.59 13.68
C ASN A 43 14.72 -0.63 13.00
N GLY A 44 13.59 -0.30 13.67
CA GLY A 44 12.63 0.68 13.18
C GLY A 44 13.25 2.07 13.01
N MET A 45 14.02 2.53 14.01
CA MET A 45 14.71 3.82 13.97
C MET A 45 15.79 3.88 12.90
N VAL A 46 16.63 2.87 12.81
CA VAL A 46 17.69 2.79 11.77
C VAL A 46 17.06 2.85 10.38
N ARG A 47 16.02 2.06 10.13
CA ARG A 47 15.32 2.06 8.83
C ARG A 47 14.69 3.44 8.53
N LEU A 48 14.01 4.04 9.49
CA LEU A 48 13.39 5.36 9.32
C LEU A 48 14.42 6.44 9.02
N ILE A 49 15.52 6.49 9.79
CA ILE A 49 16.58 7.49 9.63
C ILE A 49 17.27 7.33 8.28
N LEU A 50 17.70 6.12 7.92
CA LEU A 50 18.38 5.86 6.64
C LEU A 50 17.46 6.18 5.46
N HIS A 51 16.19 5.81 5.54
CA HIS A 51 15.21 6.13 4.49
C HIS A 51 15.05 7.65 4.34
N PHE A 52 14.90 8.37 5.46
CA PHE A 52 14.78 9.83 5.45
C PHE A 52 16.04 10.51 4.88
N LEU A 53 17.23 10.05 5.26
CA LEU A 53 18.51 10.58 4.71
C LEU A 53 18.59 10.37 3.20
N CYS A 54 18.16 9.22 2.68
CA CYS A 54 18.09 8.96 1.25
C CYS A 54 17.12 9.91 0.54
N ILE A 55 15.95 10.18 1.14
CA ILE A 55 14.97 11.14 0.61
C ILE A 55 15.58 12.56 0.54
N VAL A 56 16.22 13.01 1.63
CA VAL A 56 16.85 14.34 1.70
C VAL A 56 17.97 14.45 0.66
N ALA A 57 18.82 13.44 0.55
CA ALA A 57 19.91 13.41 -0.43
C ALA A 57 19.40 13.46 -1.88
N ALA A 58 18.36 12.69 -2.20
CA ALA A 58 17.75 12.70 -3.54
C ALA A 58 17.05 14.03 -3.85
N GLY A 59 16.36 14.62 -2.88
CA GLY A 59 15.75 15.95 -3.00
C GLY A 59 16.81 17.04 -3.21
N TRP A 60 17.88 17.02 -2.42
CA TRP A 60 19.01 17.93 -2.60
C TRP A 60 19.66 17.76 -3.98
N LEU A 61 19.90 16.52 -4.41
CA LEU A 61 20.47 16.25 -5.73
C LEU A 61 19.58 16.77 -6.87
N THR A 62 18.26 16.66 -6.70
CA THR A 62 17.29 17.23 -7.67
C THR A 62 17.49 18.73 -7.84
N VAL A 63 17.55 19.48 -6.73
CA VAL A 63 17.77 20.92 -6.71
C VAL A 63 19.18 21.28 -7.23
N PHE A 64 20.19 20.50 -6.87
CA PHE A 64 21.57 20.72 -7.32
C PHE A 64 21.71 20.56 -8.84
N VAL A 65 21.21 19.45 -9.39
CA VAL A 65 21.29 19.18 -10.84
C VAL A 65 20.48 20.20 -11.65
N SER A 66 19.37 20.70 -11.12
CA SER A 66 18.54 21.70 -11.81
C SER A 66 19.28 23.03 -12.10
N ARG A 67 20.31 23.35 -11.32
CA ARG A 67 21.15 24.55 -11.55
C ARG A 67 21.97 24.44 -12.83
N PHE A 68 22.23 23.23 -13.30
CA PHE A 68 22.99 22.98 -14.54
C PHE A 68 22.05 22.65 -15.70
N ASN A 69 21.02 21.83 -15.45
CA ASN A 69 20.07 21.44 -16.45
C ASN A 69 18.74 20.99 -15.79
N ILE A 70 17.68 21.74 -16.08
CA ILE A 70 16.35 21.48 -15.53
C ILE A 70 15.78 20.11 -15.98
N PHE A 71 16.02 19.71 -17.22
CA PHE A 71 15.53 18.45 -17.75
C PHE A 71 16.25 17.25 -17.12
N LEU A 72 17.56 17.36 -16.91
CA LEU A 72 18.32 16.30 -16.22
C LEU A 72 17.92 16.16 -14.75
N SER A 73 17.40 17.22 -14.11
CA SER A 73 16.93 17.15 -12.72
C SER A 73 15.71 16.24 -12.55
N TYR A 74 15.04 15.88 -13.64
CA TYR A 74 13.94 14.91 -13.61
C TYR A 74 14.40 13.50 -13.16
N VAL A 75 15.62 13.10 -13.48
CA VAL A 75 16.15 11.78 -13.07
C VAL A 75 16.28 11.67 -11.55
N PRO A 76 17.01 12.54 -10.83
CA PRO A 76 17.05 12.49 -9.37
C PRO A 76 15.69 12.80 -8.74
N TYR A 77 14.80 13.56 -9.38
CA TYR A 77 13.41 13.71 -8.93
C TYR A 77 12.65 12.37 -8.94
N LEU A 78 12.81 11.55 -9.96
CA LEU A 78 12.18 10.21 -9.97
C LEU A 78 12.73 9.31 -8.85
N VAL A 79 14.03 9.40 -8.55
CA VAL A 79 14.61 8.70 -7.40
C VAL A 79 14.01 9.22 -6.09
N TYR A 80 13.90 10.55 -5.93
CA TYR A 80 13.24 11.17 -4.79
C TYR A 80 11.79 10.70 -4.65
N ALA A 81 11.01 10.79 -5.73
CA ALA A 81 9.60 10.36 -5.72
C ALA A 81 9.46 8.87 -5.38
N PHE A 82 10.31 8.01 -5.95
CA PHE A 82 10.39 6.59 -5.60
C PHE A 82 10.62 6.40 -4.10
N LEU A 83 11.65 7.04 -3.54
CA LEU A 83 11.96 6.93 -2.12
C LEU A 83 10.82 7.44 -1.24
N VAL A 84 10.26 8.61 -1.53
CA VAL A 84 9.11 9.13 -0.78
C VAL A 84 7.90 8.21 -0.90
N GLY A 85 7.60 7.67 -2.07
CA GLY A 85 6.52 6.71 -2.25
C GLY A 85 6.68 5.46 -1.39
N PHE A 86 7.90 4.93 -1.28
CA PHE A 86 8.21 3.76 -0.45
C PHE A 86 8.19 4.01 1.06
N LEU A 87 7.98 5.27 1.53
CA LEU A 87 7.57 5.50 2.92
C LEU A 87 6.26 4.76 3.26
N ASN A 88 5.46 4.43 2.24
CA ASN A 88 4.27 3.60 2.41
C ASN A 88 4.62 2.22 3.03
N GLY A 89 5.80 1.65 2.80
CA GLY A 89 6.22 0.41 3.43
C GLY A 89 6.36 0.50 4.96
N ILE A 90 7.01 1.56 5.48
CA ILE A 90 7.09 1.79 6.93
C ILE A 90 5.75 2.28 7.48
N GLU A 91 5.02 3.08 6.72
CA GLU A 91 3.68 3.56 7.05
C GLU A 91 2.71 2.39 7.28
N HIS A 92 2.75 1.37 6.42
CA HIS A 92 1.94 0.16 6.54
C HIS A 92 2.20 -0.60 7.86
N GLU A 93 3.46 -0.79 8.24
CA GLU A 93 3.80 -1.38 9.55
C GLU A 93 3.35 -0.49 10.73
N LEU A 94 3.38 0.85 10.58
CA LEU A 94 2.88 1.78 11.58
C LEU A 94 1.35 1.69 11.75
N ARG A 95 0.61 1.34 10.71
CA ARG A 95 -0.84 1.03 10.81
C ARG A 95 -1.09 -0.11 11.79
N HIS A 96 -0.25 -1.16 11.73
CA HIS A 96 -0.30 -2.30 12.64
C HIS A 96 0.36 -2.06 14.00
N LYS A 97 1.03 -0.90 14.19
CA LYS A 97 1.78 -0.55 15.41
C LYS A 97 2.90 -1.54 15.77
N ILE A 98 3.56 -2.13 14.78
CA ILE A 98 4.56 -3.20 14.95
C ILE A 98 6.01 -2.76 14.73
N VAL A 99 6.26 -1.50 14.32
CA VAL A 99 7.60 -0.96 14.04
C VAL A 99 8.38 -0.74 15.34
N PHE A 100 7.78 -0.02 16.30
CA PHE A 100 8.43 0.39 17.55
C PHE A 100 7.84 -0.36 18.75
N SER A 101 8.57 -0.35 19.88
CA SER A 101 8.06 -0.87 21.14
C SER A 101 6.81 -0.11 21.60
N ARG A 102 6.01 -0.70 22.49
CA ARG A 102 4.77 -0.08 22.99
C ARG A 102 5.02 1.24 23.72
N GLN A 103 6.17 1.41 24.35
CA GLN A 103 6.57 2.64 25.05
C GLN A 103 6.74 3.81 24.07
N MET A 104 7.01 3.53 22.79
CA MET A 104 7.18 4.53 21.71
C MET A 104 5.90 4.76 20.91
N ASN A 105 4.72 4.40 21.42
CA ASN A 105 3.47 4.58 20.68
C ASN A 105 3.22 6.04 20.27
N TRP A 106 3.52 7.02 21.12
CA TRP A 106 3.37 8.43 20.78
C TRP A 106 4.24 8.82 19.57
N PHE A 107 5.48 8.35 19.51
CA PHE A 107 6.39 8.59 18.39
C PHE A 107 5.89 7.88 17.12
N SER A 108 5.43 6.63 17.26
CA SER A 108 4.80 5.86 16.18
C SER A 108 3.62 6.62 15.56
N GLU A 109 2.71 7.15 16.38
CA GLU A 109 1.55 7.93 15.92
C GLU A 109 1.98 9.25 15.25
N THR A 110 3.00 9.93 15.79
CA THR A 110 3.52 11.16 15.21
C THR A 110 4.13 10.90 13.83
N VAL A 111 5.00 9.90 13.69
CA VAL A 111 5.60 9.54 12.39
C VAL A 111 4.53 9.13 11.40
N TYR A 112 3.56 8.33 11.82
CA TYR A 112 2.44 7.90 11.01
C TYR A 112 1.63 9.10 10.47
N PHE A 113 1.28 10.04 11.35
CA PHE A 113 0.59 11.28 10.96
C PHE A 113 1.41 12.14 9.98
N LEU A 114 2.73 12.32 10.23
CA LEU A 114 3.60 13.11 9.36
C LEU A 114 3.74 12.52 7.96
N ILE A 115 3.79 11.20 7.83
CA ILE A 115 3.78 10.53 6.51
C ILE A 115 2.47 10.81 5.79
N HIS A 116 1.33 10.72 6.47
CA HIS A 116 0.01 11.04 5.88
C HIS A 116 -0.16 12.52 5.53
N LEU A 117 0.38 13.42 6.35
CA LEU A 117 0.45 14.84 6.03
C LEU A 117 1.22 15.10 4.74
N LEU A 118 2.37 14.41 4.55
CA LEU A 118 3.17 14.47 3.35
C LEU A 118 2.43 13.88 2.13
N PHE A 119 1.74 12.75 2.31
CA PHE A 119 0.94 12.11 1.26
C PHE A 119 -0.38 12.82 0.96
N LYS A 120 -0.79 13.80 1.76
CA LYS A 120 -2.10 14.47 1.67
C LYS A 120 -3.23 13.46 1.74
N ASP A 121 -3.15 12.61 2.76
CA ASP A 121 -4.12 11.56 3.03
C ASP A 121 -4.43 11.51 4.54
N GLY A 122 -5.48 10.82 4.98
CA GLY A 122 -5.90 10.80 6.39
C GLY A 122 -5.41 9.54 7.11
N SER A 123 -4.57 9.70 8.15
CA SER A 123 -4.03 8.59 8.91
C SER A 123 -5.12 7.75 9.60
N ARG A 124 -6.12 8.41 10.17
CA ARG A 124 -7.25 7.75 10.86
C ARG A 124 -8.11 6.94 9.89
N TYR A 125 -8.41 7.52 8.72
CA TYR A 125 -9.15 6.82 7.68
C TYR A 125 -8.38 5.56 7.24
N GLN A 126 -7.11 5.70 6.93
CA GLN A 126 -6.29 4.60 6.42
C GLN A 126 -6.16 3.46 7.45
N ARG A 127 -6.09 3.78 8.74
CA ARG A 127 -6.05 2.75 9.78
C ARG A 127 -7.36 1.95 9.88
N VAL A 128 -8.50 2.61 9.74
CA VAL A 128 -9.80 1.92 9.74
C VAL A 128 -9.97 1.11 8.46
N SER A 129 -9.68 1.71 7.30
CA SER A 129 -9.73 1.05 5.99
C SER A 129 -8.90 -0.23 5.99
N HIS A 130 -7.65 -0.16 6.44
CA HIS A 130 -6.72 -1.27 6.45
C HIS A 130 -7.12 -2.40 7.44
N ARG A 131 -7.69 -2.04 8.58
CA ARG A 131 -8.27 -3.03 9.51
C ARG A 131 -9.41 -3.80 8.87
N ILE A 132 -10.25 -3.12 8.07
CA ILE A 132 -11.33 -3.74 7.31
C ILE A 132 -10.75 -4.62 6.21
N HIS A 133 -9.73 -4.14 5.49
CA HIS A 133 -9.02 -4.88 4.46
C HIS A 133 -8.47 -6.22 4.98
N HIS A 134 -7.74 -6.25 6.09
CA HIS A 134 -7.27 -7.51 6.68
C HIS A 134 -8.39 -8.42 7.15
N ARG A 135 -9.51 -7.85 7.59
CA ARG A 135 -10.66 -8.65 8.02
C ARG A 135 -11.45 -9.23 6.85
N PHE A 136 -11.47 -8.56 5.71
CA PHE A 136 -12.31 -8.85 4.55
C PHE A 136 -11.50 -8.76 3.25
N THR A 137 -10.24 -9.17 3.25
CA THR A 137 -9.36 -9.09 2.08
C THR A 137 -10.03 -9.69 0.85
N MET A 138 -10.16 -8.91 -0.22
CA MET A 138 -10.80 -9.33 -1.46
C MET A 138 -12.24 -9.85 -1.31
N VAL A 139 -12.95 -9.48 -0.23
CA VAL A 139 -14.41 -9.70 -0.17
C VAL A 139 -15.09 -8.61 -0.99
N PHE A 140 -15.69 -9.00 -2.10
CA PHE A 140 -16.22 -8.07 -3.11
C PHE A 140 -17.28 -7.14 -2.50
N GLY A 141 -17.15 -5.83 -2.76
CA GLY A 141 -18.03 -4.78 -2.25
C GLY A 141 -17.87 -4.46 -0.75
N VAL A 142 -16.98 -5.16 -0.04
CA VAL A 142 -16.74 -5.00 1.41
C VAL A 142 -15.35 -4.43 1.69
N ASP A 143 -14.32 -4.91 0.99
CA ASP A 143 -12.94 -4.48 1.18
C ASP A 143 -12.71 -3.08 0.56
N PRO A 144 -12.44 -2.03 1.38
CA PRO A 144 -12.28 -0.68 0.86
C PRO A 144 -10.91 -0.42 0.19
N GLU A 145 -9.94 -1.33 0.31
CA GLU A 145 -8.61 -1.21 -0.31
C GLU A 145 -8.50 -2.02 -1.61
N SER A 146 -9.42 -2.96 -1.84
CA SER A 146 -9.49 -3.80 -3.04
C SER A 146 -10.76 -3.53 -3.86
N ASP A 147 -11.12 -2.23 -4.02
CA ASP A 147 -12.27 -1.79 -4.83
C ASP A 147 -11.95 -1.88 -6.33
N PHE A 148 -11.63 -3.10 -6.79
CA PHE A 148 -11.39 -3.42 -8.19
C PHE A 148 -12.67 -3.97 -8.84
N PRO A 149 -12.80 -3.90 -10.19
CA PRO A 149 -13.88 -4.57 -10.88
C PRO A 149 -13.89 -6.09 -10.60
N GLU A 150 -15.05 -6.68 -10.39
CA GLU A 150 -15.19 -8.12 -10.19
C GLU A 150 -14.56 -8.92 -11.35
N VAL A 151 -14.78 -8.43 -12.56
CA VAL A 151 -14.12 -8.94 -13.77
C VAL A 151 -13.11 -7.91 -14.26
N ILE A 152 -11.82 -8.17 -14.03
CA ILE A 152 -10.78 -7.33 -14.61
C ILE A 152 -10.67 -7.58 -16.11
N THR A 153 -10.57 -6.50 -16.89
CA THR A 153 -10.40 -6.56 -18.34
C THR A 153 -9.04 -6.02 -18.78
N THR A 154 -8.56 -6.45 -19.93
CA THR A 154 -7.31 -5.93 -20.53
C THR A 154 -7.36 -4.40 -20.65
N ARG A 155 -8.50 -3.83 -21.07
CA ARG A 155 -8.71 -2.38 -21.18
C ARG A 155 -8.57 -1.69 -19.82
N TRP A 156 -9.09 -2.27 -18.75
CA TRP A 156 -8.97 -1.72 -17.40
C TRP A 156 -7.52 -1.73 -16.90
N VAL A 157 -6.79 -2.84 -17.10
CA VAL A 157 -5.36 -2.95 -16.77
C VAL A 157 -4.53 -1.89 -17.47
N TRP A 158 -4.74 -1.70 -18.78
CA TRP A 158 -4.03 -0.67 -19.55
C TRP A 158 -4.34 0.76 -19.08
N ARG A 159 -5.61 1.05 -18.73
CA ARG A 159 -5.98 2.36 -18.17
C ARG A 159 -5.29 2.62 -16.84
N LEU A 160 -5.18 1.59 -15.99
CA LEU A 160 -4.47 1.70 -14.72
C LEU A 160 -2.98 2.00 -14.92
N LEU A 161 -2.30 1.24 -15.80
CA LEU A 161 -0.88 1.45 -16.13
C LEU A 161 -0.64 2.82 -16.77
N LEU A 162 -1.54 3.25 -17.67
CA LEU A 162 -1.49 4.58 -18.27
C LEU A 162 -1.66 5.68 -17.21
N GLY A 163 -2.57 5.50 -16.25
CA GLY A 163 -2.74 6.42 -15.12
C GLY A 163 -1.47 6.57 -14.27
N ILE A 164 -0.77 5.47 -14.00
CA ILE A 164 0.53 5.48 -13.32
C ILE A 164 1.55 6.27 -14.17
N LEU A 165 1.67 5.96 -15.45
CA LEU A 165 2.60 6.63 -16.37
C LEU A 165 2.34 8.12 -16.47
N ILE A 166 1.08 8.54 -16.63
CA ILE A 166 0.70 9.97 -16.67
C ILE A 166 1.16 10.66 -15.37
N ASN A 167 0.93 10.05 -14.20
CA ASN A 167 1.37 10.65 -12.93
C ASN A 167 2.90 10.77 -12.85
N VAL A 168 3.64 9.77 -13.33
CA VAL A 168 5.10 9.84 -13.38
C VAL A 168 5.55 10.99 -14.29
N VAL A 169 5.07 11.04 -15.53
CA VAL A 169 5.47 12.04 -16.53
C VAL A 169 5.07 13.45 -16.11
N THR A 170 3.93 13.64 -15.46
CA THR A 170 3.41 14.94 -15.02
C THR A 170 3.79 15.29 -13.57
N LEU A 171 4.87 14.69 -13.03
CA LEU A 171 5.37 14.97 -11.67
C LEU A 171 4.35 14.70 -10.55
N GLY A 172 3.29 13.95 -10.81
CA GLY A 172 2.24 13.62 -9.82
C GLY A 172 1.07 14.61 -9.75
N ILE A 173 0.97 15.54 -10.72
CA ILE A 173 -0.10 16.57 -10.75
C ILE A 173 -1.51 15.94 -10.63
N PRO A 174 -1.92 14.95 -11.44
CA PRO A 174 -3.26 14.36 -11.29
C PRO A 174 -3.50 13.74 -9.91
N SER A 175 -2.54 13.00 -9.38
CA SER A 175 -2.63 12.40 -8.04
C SER A 175 -2.64 13.46 -6.93
N PHE A 176 -1.97 14.59 -7.10
CA PHE A 176 -2.05 15.71 -6.16
C PHE A 176 -3.48 16.24 -6.04
N PHE A 177 -4.12 16.57 -7.16
CA PHE A 177 -5.50 17.04 -7.16
C PHE A 177 -6.47 15.95 -6.66
N MET A 178 -6.23 14.70 -7.00
CA MET A 178 -6.99 13.56 -6.45
C MET A 178 -6.87 13.48 -4.91
N GLY A 179 -5.67 13.72 -4.35
CA GLY A 179 -5.47 13.79 -2.90
C GLY A 179 -6.28 14.90 -2.24
N ILE A 180 -6.22 16.12 -2.79
CA ILE A 180 -7.02 17.26 -2.32
C ILE A 180 -8.52 16.92 -2.40
N TRP A 181 -8.97 16.38 -3.51
CA TRP A 181 -10.37 15.96 -3.69
C TRP A 181 -10.81 14.92 -2.66
N THR A 182 -9.94 13.95 -2.36
CA THR A 182 -10.20 12.92 -1.34
C THR A 182 -10.32 13.54 0.06
N LEU A 183 -9.46 14.49 0.43
CA LEU A 183 -9.58 15.23 1.68
C LEU A 183 -10.91 15.99 1.75
N LEU A 184 -11.30 16.71 0.69
CA LEU A 184 -12.56 17.44 0.63
C LEU A 184 -13.78 16.51 0.78
N LYS A 185 -13.76 15.34 0.13
CA LYS A 185 -14.79 14.32 0.30
C LYS A 185 -14.90 13.87 1.77
N ARG A 186 -13.76 13.57 2.40
CA ARG A 186 -13.74 13.14 3.82
C ARG A 186 -14.23 14.24 4.76
N ILE A 187 -13.85 15.50 4.55
CA ILE A 187 -14.34 16.66 5.30
C ILE A 187 -15.86 16.77 5.20
N SER A 188 -16.42 16.55 4.00
CA SER A 188 -17.89 16.56 3.79
C SER A 188 -18.61 15.30 4.26
N GLY A 189 -17.90 14.35 4.89
CA GLY A 189 -18.47 13.08 5.34
C GLY A 189 -18.68 12.02 4.25
N LYS A 190 -18.25 12.28 3.01
CA LYS A 190 -18.30 11.32 1.90
C LYS A 190 -17.14 10.34 2.01
N ILE A 191 -17.33 9.31 2.81
CA ILE A 191 -16.36 8.25 3.14
C ILE A 191 -16.90 6.93 2.60
N HIS A 192 -16.01 5.98 2.31
CA HIS A 192 -16.41 4.65 1.85
C HIS A 192 -17.46 4.01 2.79
N PRO A 193 -18.56 3.44 2.26
CA PRO A 193 -19.67 2.95 3.10
C PRO A 193 -19.24 1.96 4.17
N MET A 194 -18.34 1.04 3.86
CA MET A 194 -17.84 0.05 4.83
C MET A 194 -17.01 0.68 5.94
N VAL A 195 -16.23 1.72 5.64
CA VAL A 195 -15.52 2.50 6.68
C VAL A 195 -16.52 3.23 7.56
N LEU A 196 -17.55 3.84 6.97
CA LEU A 196 -18.64 4.48 7.72
C LEU A 196 -19.38 3.52 8.66
N ALA A 197 -19.66 2.30 8.20
CA ALA A 197 -20.36 1.27 8.98
C ALA A 197 -19.53 0.78 10.19
N GLN A 198 -18.20 0.82 10.10
CA GLN A 198 -17.27 0.35 11.14
C GLN A 198 -16.82 1.47 12.09
N CYS A 199 -17.20 2.73 11.84
CA CYS A 199 -16.80 3.88 12.64
C CYS A 199 -17.93 4.32 13.58
N SER A 200 -17.57 4.60 14.85
CA SER A 200 -18.39 5.38 15.75
C SER A 200 -18.56 6.83 15.28
N ALA A 201 -19.53 7.57 15.82
CA ALA A 201 -19.72 8.98 15.50
C ALA A 201 -18.47 9.84 15.82
N SER A 202 -17.76 9.52 16.90
CA SER A 202 -16.53 10.22 17.29
C SER A 202 -15.38 9.92 16.31
N GLU A 203 -15.24 8.68 15.82
CA GLU A 203 -14.23 8.34 14.83
C GLU A 203 -14.49 9.02 13.48
N LYS A 204 -15.76 9.09 13.03
CA LYS A 204 -16.16 9.81 11.82
C LYS A 204 -15.76 11.29 11.93
N ARG A 205 -16.11 11.94 13.05
CA ARG A 205 -15.71 13.34 13.31
C ARG A 205 -14.20 13.51 13.35
N SER A 206 -13.48 12.58 13.93
CA SER A 206 -12.02 12.61 13.97
C SER A 206 -11.38 12.50 12.59
N ILE A 207 -11.93 11.67 11.69
CA ILE A 207 -11.49 11.57 10.29
C ILE A 207 -11.73 12.90 9.56
N GLN A 208 -12.90 13.53 9.75
CA GLN A 208 -13.25 14.81 9.15
C GLN A 208 -12.30 15.93 9.61
N ILE A 209 -12.09 16.05 10.93
CA ILE A 209 -11.20 17.07 11.52
C ILE A 209 -9.76 16.86 11.06
N GLU A 210 -9.23 15.64 11.08
CA GLU A 210 -7.87 15.34 10.62
C GLU A 210 -7.70 15.70 9.14
N SER A 211 -8.67 15.35 8.29
CA SER A 211 -8.64 15.69 6.86
C SER A 211 -8.62 17.21 6.64
N LEU A 212 -9.38 17.98 7.44
CA LEU A 212 -9.35 19.44 7.41
C LEU A 212 -7.98 19.98 7.88
N VAL A 213 -7.42 19.46 8.96
CA VAL A 213 -6.11 19.86 9.49
C VAL A 213 -5.01 19.61 8.44
N ILE A 214 -5.00 18.43 7.82
CA ILE A 214 -4.05 18.10 6.76
C ILE A 214 -4.19 19.05 5.58
N LEU A 215 -5.40 19.34 5.14
CA LEU A 215 -5.66 20.29 4.05
C LEU A 215 -5.15 21.67 4.39
N LEU A 216 -5.49 22.21 5.56
CA LEU A 216 -5.09 23.56 5.99
C LEU A 216 -3.56 23.68 6.12
N ILE A 217 -2.88 22.71 6.71
CA ILE A 217 -1.42 22.71 6.83
C ILE A 217 -0.77 22.69 5.43
N ASN A 218 -1.26 21.85 4.50
CA ASN A 218 -0.72 21.81 3.15
C ASN A 218 -0.99 23.09 2.36
N LEU A 219 -2.16 23.73 2.51
CA LEU A 219 -2.46 25.01 1.89
C LEU A 219 -1.59 26.13 2.47
N ALA A 220 -1.41 26.18 3.79
CA ALA A 220 -0.52 27.14 4.44
C ALA A 220 0.93 26.98 3.98
N ALA A 221 1.44 25.73 3.94
CA ALA A 221 2.78 25.42 3.44
C ALA A 221 2.93 25.84 1.96
N LEU A 222 1.96 25.53 1.11
CA LEU A 222 1.96 25.96 -0.29
C LEU A 222 1.97 27.49 -0.41
N GLY A 223 1.13 28.20 0.38
CA GLY A 223 1.10 29.65 0.41
C GLY A 223 2.46 30.28 0.79
N VAL A 224 3.09 29.75 1.85
CA VAL A 224 4.46 30.18 2.25
C VAL A 224 5.47 29.95 1.13
N LEU A 225 5.47 28.75 0.52
CA LEU A 225 6.39 28.40 -0.55
C LEU A 225 6.18 29.29 -1.81
N LEU A 226 4.95 29.68 -2.11
CA LEU A 226 4.63 30.60 -3.21
C LEU A 226 5.13 32.01 -2.92
N VAL A 227 4.90 32.53 -1.71
CA VAL A 227 5.37 33.88 -1.29
C VAL A 227 6.89 33.97 -1.39
N TYR A 228 7.62 32.95 -0.96
CA TYR A 228 9.08 32.88 -1.03
C TYR A 228 9.62 32.31 -2.35
N GLN A 229 8.77 32.10 -3.37
CA GLN A 229 9.10 31.62 -4.71
C GLN A 229 9.93 30.31 -4.71
N GLN A 230 9.64 29.41 -3.79
CA GLN A 230 10.38 28.15 -3.59
C GLN A 230 9.86 27.02 -4.51
N TRP A 231 9.93 27.23 -5.84
CA TRP A 231 9.34 26.36 -6.86
C TRP A 231 9.77 24.88 -6.74
N PHE A 232 11.06 24.63 -6.49
CA PHE A 232 11.56 23.26 -6.31
C PHE A 232 11.01 22.59 -5.06
N LEU A 233 10.86 23.33 -3.96
CA LEU A 233 10.24 22.80 -2.75
C LEU A 233 8.74 22.53 -2.96
N ILE A 234 8.07 23.33 -3.79
CA ILE A 234 6.68 23.03 -4.19
C ILE A 234 6.64 21.69 -4.94
N VAL A 235 7.50 21.48 -5.93
CA VAL A 235 7.56 20.22 -6.68
C VAL A 235 7.88 19.06 -5.74
N LEU A 236 8.90 19.18 -4.89
CA LEU A 236 9.33 18.11 -3.98
C LEU A 236 8.26 17.82 -2.92
N LEU A 237 7.73 18.82 -2.22
CA LEU A 237 6.86 18.60 -1.06
C LEU A 237 5.37 18.46 -1.44
N MET A 238 4.92 19.14 -2.51
CA MET A 238 3.51 19.10 -2.91
C MET A 238 3.23 18.00 -3.93
N LEU A 239 4.05 17.84 -4.96
CA LEU A 239 3.82 16.89 -6.04
C LEU A 239 4.56 15.56 -5.85
N GLY A 240 5.82 15.60 -5.41
CA GLY A 240 6.69 14.43 -5.30
C GLY A 240 6.10 13.26 -4.49
N PRO A 241 5.48 13.49 -3.32
CA PRO A 241 4.86 12.42 -2.56
C PRO A 241 3.72 11.72 -3.32
N ARG A 242 2.97 12.47 -4.11
CA ARG A 242 1.87 11.93 -4.93
C ARG A 242 2.37 11.20 -6.17
N ALA A 243 3.43 11.71 -6.81
CA ALA A 243 4.16 10.98 -7.85
C ALA A 243 4.74 9.67 -7.31
N GLY A 244 5.31 9.72 -6.11
CA GLY A 244 5.85 8.56 -5.42
C GLY A 244 4.80 7.49 -5.14
N LEU A 245 3.63 7.86 -4.65
CA LEU A 245 2.52 6.92 -4.47
C LEU A 245 2.08 6.27 -5.79
N ALA A 246 2.07 7.03 -6.90
CA ALA A 246 1.78 6.47 -8.22
C ALA A 246 2.86 5.46 -8.67
N ILE A 247 4.14 5.74 -8.43
CA ILE A 247 5.24 4.82 -8.73
C ILE A 247 5.10 3.53 -7.91
N VAL A 248 4.85 3.66 -6.60
CA VAL A 248 4.75 2.53 -5.68
C VAL A 248 3.49 1.71 -5.92
N SER A 249 2.41 2.30 -6.41
CA SER A 249 1.21 1.56 -6.78
C SER A 249 1.47 0.52 -7.89
N PHE A 250 2.53 0.70 -8.70
CA PHE A 250 3.00 -0.33 -9.64
C PHE A 250 3.43 -1.63 -8.93
N TYR A 251 3.82 -1.56 -7.66
CA TYR A 251 4.13 -2.73 -6.82
C TYR A 251 2.88 -3.20 -6.07
N PHE A 252 2.21 -2.34 -5.32
CA PHE A 252 1.07 -2.69 -4.46
C PHE A 252 -0.11 -3.28 -5.23
N TYR A 253 -0.42 -2.76 -6.40
CA TYR A 253 -1.50 -3.31 -7.20
C TYR A 253 -1.28 -4.76 -7.61
N THR A 254 -0.02 -5.22 -7.69
CA THR A 254 0.26 -6.62 -8.01
C THR A 254 -0.08 -7.58 -6.86
N GLU A 255 -0.25 -7.08 -5.63
CA GLU A 255 -0.50 -7.91 -4.45
C GLU A 255 -1.89 -8.55 -4.47
N HIS A 256 -2.88 -7.87 -5.04
CA HIS A 256 -4.29 -8.32 -5.01
C HIS A 256 -4.95 -8.39 -6.40
N ILE A 257 -4.56 -7.55 -7.39
CA ILE A 257 -5.22 -7.54 -8.69
C ILE A 257 -5.13 -8.90 -9.37
N GLY A 258 -6.31 -9.39 -9.80
CA GLY A 258 -6.44 -10.67 -10.50
C GLY A 258 -6.41 -11.89 -9.58
N MET A 259 -6.32 -11.69 -8.26
CA MET A 259 -6.47 -12.77 -7.29
C MET A 259 -7.96 -13.08 -7.05
N MET A 260 -8.23 -14.22 -6.39
CA MET A 260 -9.60 -14.71 -6.16
C MET A 260 -10.36 -13.80 -5.20
N TYR A 261 -11.58 -13.44 -5.55
CA TYR A 261 -12.53 -12.78 -4.66
C TYR A 261 -13.25 -13.80 -3.75
N ASN A 262 -13.65 -13.32 -2.56
CA ASN A 262 -14.47 -14.07 -1.61
C ASN A 262 -13.85 -15.42 -1.21
N SER A 263 -12.52 -15.51 -1.11
CA SER A 263 -11.86 -16.70 -0.56
C SER A 263 -11.61 -16.53 0.93
N ARG A 264 -11.65 -17.63 1.69
CA ARG A 264 -11.22 -17.66 3.09
C ARG A 264 -9.76 -18.07 3.26
N ASP A 265 -9.05 -18.36 2.18
CA ASP A 265 -7.61 -18.66 2.16
C ASP A 265 -6.83 -17.46 1.62
N GLN A 266 -6.04 -16.81 2.47
CA GLN A 266 -5.24 -15.61 2.11
C GLN A 266 -4.26 -15.88 0.95
N ARG A 267 -3.83 -17.13 0.74
CA ARG A 267 -2.95 -17.52 -0.37
C ARG A 267 -3.64 -17.42 -1.73
N MET A 268 -4.98 -17.45 -1.74
CA MET A 268 -5.79 -17.35 -2.96
C MET A 268 -6.09 -15.89 -3.34
N CYS A 269 -6.17 -14.99 -2.37
CA CYS A 269 -6.55 -13.60 -2.58
C CYS A 269 -5.39 -12.59 -2.43
N THR A 270 -4.17 -13.10 -2.16
CA THR A 270 -2.99 -12.27 -1.94
C THR A 270 -1.77 -12.84 -2.66
N ARG A 271 -0.91 -11.97 -3.19
CA ARG A 271 0.32 -12.34 -3.90
C ARG A 271 1.55 -11.69 -3.26
N GLY A 272 2.60 -12.47 -3.01
CA GLY A 272 3.92 -11.94 -2.67
C GLY A 272 4.71 -11.56 -3.94
N VAL A 273 5.57 -10.55 -3.85
CA VAL A 273 6.35 -10.03 -4.97
C VAL A 273 7.84 -10.13 -4.68
N ARG A 274 8.62 -10.74 -5.59
CA ARG A 274 10.08 -10.81 -5.44
C ARG A 274 10.71 -9.51 -5.89
N VAL A 275 11.42 -8.84 -4.97
CA VAL A 275 12.14 -7.59 -5.22
C VAL A 275 13.64 -7.73 -4.87
N SER A 276 14.47 -6.78 -5.31
CA SER A 276 15.88 -6.74 -4.90
C SER A 276 16.02 -6.40 -3.41
N ARG A 277 17.16 -6.73 -2.80
CA ARG A 277 17.44 -6.40 -1.38
C ARG A 277 17.32 -4.91 -1.09
N LEU A 278 17.75 -4.06 -2.03
CA LEU A 278 17.64 -2.60 -1.90
C LEU A 278 16.18 -2.15 -1.89
N VAL A 279 15.36 -2.62 -2.85
CA VAL A 279 13.92 -2.31 -2.89
C VAL A 279 13.24 -2.86 -1.65
N ARG A 280 13.55 -4.08 -1.20
CA ARG A 280 12.98 -4.68 0.01
C ARG A 280 13.21 -3.83 1.26
N PHE A 281 14.39 -3.21 1.38
CA PHE A 281 14.69 -2.30 2.50
C PHE A 281 13.67 -1.14 2.58
N PHE A 282 13.40 -0.48 1.44
CA PHE A 282 12.43 0.62 1.37
C PHE A 282 10.98 0.13 1.39
N TYR A 283 10.71 -1.00 0.76
CA TYR A 283 9.36 -1.61 0.71
C TYR A 283 8.90 -2.17 2.07
N GLY A 284 9.80 -2.27 3.04
CA GLY A 284 9.46 -2.66 4.39
C GLY A 284 9.05 -4.12 4.53
N GLY A 285 9.54 -5.02 3.66
CA GLY A 285 9.21 -6.45 3.74
C GLY A 285 7.82 -6.81 3.24
N LEU A 286 7.06 -5.85 2.68
CA LEU A 286 5.74 -6.09 2.07
C LEU A 286 5.82 -6.98 0.81
N ASP A 287 7.02 -7.27 0.31
CA ASP A 287 7.25 -8.30 -0.70
C ASP A 287 6.83 -9.72 -0.22
N GLU A 288 6.69 -9.94 1.09
CA GLU A 288 6.13 -11.13 1.74
C GLU A 288 4.67 -10.91 2.17
N HIS A 289 3.84 -10.42 1.25
CA HIS A 289 2.51 -9.92 1.54
C HIS A 289 1.52 -11.02 1.95
N VAL A 290 1.68 -12.25 1.44
CA VAL A 290 0.87 -13.40 1.85
C VAL A 290 1.09 -13.73 3.32
N GLU A 291 2.36 -13.78 3.76
CA GLU A 291 2.73 -14.02 5.14
C GLU A 291 2.23 -12.93 6.07
N HIS A 292 2.30 -11.68 5.58
CA HIS A 292 1.77 -10.53 6.30
C HIS A 292 0.25 -10.64 6.50
N HIS A 293 -0.51 -11.03 5.48
CA HIS A 293 -1.97 -11.23 5.61
C HIS A 293 -2.33 -12.38 6.54
N LEU A 294 -1.55 -13.47 6.53
CA LEU A 294 -1.76 -14.59 7.46
C LEU A 294 -1.52 -14.18 8.93
N PHE A 295 -0.48 -13.37 9.19
CA PHE A 295 -0.10 -12.96 10.55
C PHE A 295 0.28 -11.47 10.59
N PRO A 296 -0.68 -10.53 10.51
CA PRO A 296 -0.41 -9.09 10.37
C PRO A 296 0.22 -8.44 11.62
N ALA A 297 0.27 -9.15 12.74
CA ALA A 297 0.96 -8.69 13.95
C ALA A 297 2.47 -8.98 13.94
N VAL A 298 2.95 -9.80 13.01
CA VAL A 298 4.37 -10.14 12.87
C VAL A 298 5.09 -8.99 12.13
N PRO A 299 6.13 -8.35 12.72
CA PRO A 299 6.92 -7.34 12.03
C PRO A 299 7.54 -7.88 10.74
N SER A 300 7.57 -7.07 9.69
CA SER A 300 8.01 -7.48 8.35
C SER A 300 9.42 -8.11 8.32
N ARG A 301 10.32 -7.69 9.20
CA ARG A 301 11.65 -8.28 9.35
C ARG A 301 11.64 -9.76 9.74
N ASN A 302 10.53 -10.25 10.31
CA ASN A 302 10.36 -11.62 10.76
C ASN A 302 9.51 -12.47 9.81
N LEU A 303 8.96 -11.91 8.71
CA LEU A 303 8.08 -12.62 7.78
C LEU A 303 8.78 -13.80 7.08
N THR A 304 10.07 -13.67 6.75
CA THR A 304 10.84 -14.80 6.22
C THR A 304 10.93 -15.96 7.23
N LYS A 305 11.20 -15.65 8.50
CA LYS A 305 11.22 -16.65 9.58
C LYS A 305 9.83 -17.25 9.81
N LEU A 306 8.78 -16.42 9.70
CA LEU A 306 7.39 -16.89 9.77
C LEU A 306 7.10 -17.92 8.66
N ARG A 307 7.51 -17.64 7.41
CA ARG A 307 7.37 -18.58 6.29
C ARG A 307 8.06 -19.92 6.59
N GLU A 308 9.26 -19.88 7.16
CA GLU A 308 10.02 -21.09 7.50
C GLU A 308 9.37 -21.89 8.64
N ALA A 309 8.70 -21.23 9.57
CA ALA A 309 8.03 -21.85 10.71
C ALA A 309 6.64 -22.43 10.36
N MET A 310 5.99 -21.92 9.31
CA MET A 310 4.66 -22.40 8.89
C MET A 310 4.73 -23.76 8.22
N SER A 311 3.75 -24.62 8.51
CA SER A 311 3.54 -25.91 7.81
C SER A 311 2.97 -25.73 6.40
N TRP A 312 2.37 -24.59 6.10
CA TRP A 312 1.75 -24.33 4.81
C TRP A 312 2.76 -23.95 3.76
N LYS A 313 2.56 -24.46 2.55
CA LYS A 313 3.26 -23.94 1.37
C LYS A 313 2.70 -22.58 0.99
N ILE A 314 3.59 -21.60 0.83
CA ILE A 314 3.26 -20.27 0.37
C ILE A 314 3.55 -20.19 -1.14
N PRO A 315 2.68 -19.55 -1.93
CA PRO A 315 2.89 -19.41 -3.37
C PRO A 315 4.23 -18.79 -3.73
N GLU A 316 4.83 -19.24 -4.83
CA GLU A 316 6.11 -18.71 -5.30
C GLU A 316 5.99 -17.21 -5.66
N ARG A 317 6.90 -16.40 -5.14
CA ARG A 317 6.97 -14.98 -5.44
C ARG A 317 7.59 -14.74 -6.82
N LYS A 318 6.88 -14.03 -7.68
CA LYS A 318 7.34 -13.55 -8.97
C LYS A 318 7.87 -12.13 -8.87
N ASN A 319 8.76 -11.70 -9.80
CA ASN A 319 9.10 -10.27 -9.85
C ASN A 319 7.91 -9.44 -10.37
N VAL A 320 7.95 -8.13 -10.13
CA VAL A 320 6.84 -7.22 -10.43
C VAL A 320 6.40 -7.27 -11.91
N ILE A 321 7.34 -7.39 -12.83
CA ILE A 321 7.01 -7.49 -14.28
C ILE A 321 6.31 -8.82 -14.60
N GLN A 322 6.74 -9.91 -13.98
CA GLN A 322 6.06 -11.20 -14.12
C GLN A 322 4.65 -11.17 -13.54
N CYS A 323 4.46 -10.45 -12.39
CA CYS A 323 3.13 -10.25 -11.80
C CYS A 323 2.21 -9.47 -12.77
N TRP A 324 2.68 -8.38 -13.39
CA TRP A 324 1.89 -7.64 -14.37
C TRP A 324 1.58 -8.46 -15.63
N LYS A 325 2.52 -9.29 -16.11
CA LYS A 325 2.26 -10.24 -17.20
C LYS A 325 1.19 -11.26 -16.83
N GLU A 326 1.20 -11.72 -15.58
CA GLU A 326 0.16 -12.62 -15.04
C GLU A 326 -1.18 -11.93 -14.98
N ILE A 327 -1.26 -10.71 -14.42
CA ILE A 327 -2.48 -9.90 -14.35
C ILE A 327 -3.08 -9.70 -15.77
N ALA A 328 -2.24 -9.37 -16.74
CA ALA A 328 -2.69 -9.22 -18.14
C ALA A 328 -3.20 -10.54 -18.76
N ALA A 329 -2.61 -11.68 -18.40
CA ALA A 329 -3.08 -12.99 -18.85
C ALA A 329 -4.40 -13.38 -18.18
N ILE A 330 -4.55 -13.10 -16.87
CA ILE A 330 -5.81 -13.29 -16.13
C ILE A 330 -6.92 -12.43 -16.72
N ALA A 331 -6.65 -11.15 -17.00
CA ALA A 331 -7.62 -10.24 -17.60
C ALA A 331 -8.12 -10.76 -18.95
N ARG A 332 -7.22 -11.23 -19.82
CA ARG A 332 -7.62 -11.83 -21.10
C ARG A 332 -8.45 -13.10 -20.95
N HIS A 333 -8.11 -13.95 -19.97
CA HIS A 333 -8.89 -15.16 -19.70
C HIS A 333 -10.28 -14.83 -19.18
N LYS A 334 -10.39 -13.88 -18.22
CA LYS A 334 -11.69 -13.47 -17.63
C LYS A 334 -12.60 -12.72 -18.61
N GLU A 335 -12.08 -12.15 -19.70
CA GLU A 335 -12.92 -11.55 -20.75
C GLU A 335 -13.79 -12.59 -21.47
N THR A 336 -13.33 -13.83 -21.55
CA THR A 336 -14.07 -14.95 -22.17
C THR A 336 -14.68 -15.92 -21.15
N ASN A 337 -14.07 -16.02 -19.97
CA ASN A 337 -14.47 -16.92 -18.89
C ASN A 337 -14.59 -16.14 -17.56
N PRO A 338 -15.60 -15.26 -17.40
CA PRO A 338 -15.68 -14.37 -16.25
C PRO A 338 -15.88 -15.08 -14.90
N GLY A 339 -16.42 -16.30 -14.92
CA GLY A 339 -16.62 -17.13 -13.73
C GLY A 339 -15.40 -17.93 -13.27
N ASP A 340 -14.28 -17.91 -14.02
CA ASP A 340 -13.09 -18.67 -13.65
C ASP A 340 -12.20 -17.86 -12.69
N GLU A 341 -11.60 -18.58 -11.73
CA GLU A 341 -10.64 -18.01 -10.77
C GLU A 341 -9.23 -18.61 -10.98
N ILE A 342 -8.22 -17.79 -10.71
CA ILE A 342 -6.82 -18.27 -10.79
C ILE A 342 -6.48 -19.14 -9.59
N LEU A 343 -5.75 -20.23 -9.85
CA LEU A 343 -5.16 -21.07 -8.82
C LEU A 343 -3.67 -20.73 -8.66
N PRO A 344 -3.24 -20.10 -7.55
CA PRO A 344 -1.82 -19.84 -7.30
C PRO A 344 -1.03 -21.15 -7.24
N ARG A 345 0.21 -21.15 -7.75
CA ARG A 345 1.13 -22.29 -7.61
C ARG A 345 1.69 -22.33 -6.20
N MET A 346 1.39 -23.43 -5.49
CA MET A 346 1.90 -23.71 -4.16
C MET A 346 3.29 -24.33 -4.19
#